data_ecaed2d14c19399b0e1f7605f50f6dda
#
_entry.id   ecaed2d14c19399b0e1f7605f50f6dda
#
_cell.length_a   1.000
_cell.length_b   1.000
_cell.length_c   1.000
_cell.angle_alpha   90.00
_cell.angle_beta   90.00
_cell.angle_gamma   90.00
#
_symmetry.space_group_name_H-M   'P 1'
#
loop_
_entity.id
_entity.type
_entity.pdbx_description
1 polymer ?
#
loop_
_entity_poly.entity_id
_entity_poly.type
_entity_poly.pdbx_seq_one_letter_code
_entity_poly.pdbx_strand_id
1 'polypeptide(L)'
;MLRKVIYRPTIMASPIRIQKYLSELDMCSRREAERWLIAGRIRINGKIVTELGTMIDPDRDQLSIETPEKATPVYKYIAFHKPVGIVSNLPTKGERDIRNLLPAEYSKLHTIGRLDKDSEGLILLTDDGVFAKHALAAQHEREYVVTVSGEFTGGMAERIEEGVTIFGKKTKRSMIEMLESNRFIIRMNEGKNRQIRRMITKLGLAVIRLIRVRYGQIPLSHLEPGHYRNLAQYEIDGIRNPEKANSGASRRSRYRRK
;
A
#
# COMPACT_ATOMS: atom_id res chain seq x y z
N MET A 1 6.03 -24.42 25.20
CA MET A 1 5.56 -25.54 24.32
C MET A 1 5.52 -25.04 22.88
N LEU A 2 6.17 -25.70 21.93
CA LEU A 2 6.18 -25.28 20.53
C LEU A 2 4.88 -25.75 19.87
N ARG A 3 4.09 -24.84 19.31
CA ARG A 3 2.92 -25.21 18.51
C ARG A 3 3.39 -25.68 17.13
N LYS A 4 3.15 -26.95 16.83
CA LYS A 4 3.33 -27.53 15.50
C LYS A 4 2.03 -27.29 14.72
N VAL A 5 2.04 -26.40 13.76
CA VAL A 5 0.90 -26.16 12.86
C VAL A 5 1.15 -26.93 11.57
N ILE A 6 0.29 -27.87 11.24
CA ILE A 6 0.35 -28.63 9.98
C ILE A 6 -0.68 -28.00 9.03
N TYR A 7 -0.19 -27.49 7.91
CA TYR A 7 -1.04 -26.88 6.87
C TYR A 7 -1.26 -27.85 5.71
N ARG A 8 -2.50 -27.99 5.30
CA ARG A 8 -2.89 -28.62 4.02
C ARG A 8 -3.52 -27.52 3.17
N PRO A 9 -2.92 -27.14 2.04
CA PRO A 9 -3.42 -26.05 1.22
C PRO A 9 -4.54 -26.45 0.26
N THR A 10 -5.25 -25.42 -0.15
CA THR A 10 -6.14 -25.43 -1.31
C THR A 10 -5.27 -25.26 -2.57
N ILE A 11 -5.54 -26.04 -3.59
CA ILE A 11 -4.86 -26.19 -4.88
C ILE A 11 -4.12 -24.92 -5.36
N MET A 12 -2.80 -24.97 -5.34
CA MET A 12 -1.94 -24.04 -6.08
C MET A 12 -1.01 -24.85 -7.02
N ALA A 13 -1.14 -24.61 -8.30
CA ALA A 13 -0.31 -25.28 -9.31
C ALA A 13 1.13 -24.74 -9.27
N SER A 14 2.12 -25.65 -9.10
CA SER A 14 3.58 -25.50 -9.25
C SER A 14 4.36 -25.19 -7.96
N PRO A 15 5.61 -25.66 -7.87
CA PRO A 15 6.51 -25.31 -6.78
C PRO A 15 6.64 -23.81 -6.60
N ILE A 16 6.51 -23.32 -5.37
CA ILE A 16 6.54 -21.91 -4.99
C ILE A 16 7.62 -21.68 -3.94
N ARG A 17 8.27 -20.52 -3.94
CA ARG A 17 9.21 -20.17 -2.85
C ARG A 17 8.50 -20.14 -1.51
N ILE A 18 9.07 -20.82 -0.51
CA ILE A 18 8.42 -20.98 0.80
C ILE A 18 8.06 -19.65 1.47
N GLN A 19 8.91 -18.62 1.37
CA GLN A 19 8.60 -17.29 1.92
C GLN A 19 7.43 -16.61 1.19
N LYS A 20 7.23 -16.90 -0.09
CA LYS A 20 6.07 -16.41 -0.84
C LYS A 20 4.83 -17.17 -0.38
N TYR A 21 4.92 -18.48 -0.26
CA TYR A 21 3.83 -19.35 0.19
C TYR A 21 3.31 -18.96 1.57
N LEU A 22 4.19 -18.82 2.58
CA LEU A 22 3.82 -18.38 3.91
C LEU A 22 3.16 -17.00 3.95
N SER A 23 3.62 -16.10 3.08
CA SER A 23 3.00 -14.79 2.94
C SER A 23 1.62 -14.84 2.26
N GLU A 24 1.39 -15.75 1.33
CA GLU A 24 0.08 -15.95 0.70
C GLU A 24 -0.95 -16.53 1.67
N LEU A 25 -0.51 -17.35 2.61
CA LEU A 25 -1.32 -17.87 3.72
C LEU A 25 -1.56 -16.85 4.84
N ASP A 26 -1.12 -15.60 4.71
CA ASP A 26 -1.19 -14.55 5.74
C ASP A 26 -0.56 -14.92 7.10
N MET A 27 0.36 -15.88 7.09
CA MET A 27 1.04 -16.32 8.32
C MET A 27 2.10 -15.32 8.79
N CYS A 28 2.82 -14.73 7.84
CA CYS A 28 3.86 -13.74 8.10
C CYS A 28 4.25 -12.99 6.83
N SER A 29 5.07 -11.93 6.95
CA SER A 29 5.67 -11.30 5.76
C SER A 29 6.76 -12.19 5.16
N ARG A 30 7.11 -11.97 3.87
CA ARG A 30 8.20 -12.70 3.21
C ARG A 30 9.53 -12.57 3.96
N ARG A 31 9.85 -11.38 4.47
CA ARG A 31 11.07 -11.13 5.27
C ARG A 31 11.04 -11.84 6.61
N GLU A 32 9.88 -11.96 7.24
CA GLU A 32 9.73 -12.74 8.46
C GLU A 32 9.91 -14.23 8.19
N ALA A 33 9.35 -14.75 7.10
CA ALA A 33 9.55 -16.11 6.65
C ALA A 33 11.03 -16.42 6.38
N GLU A 34 11.79 -15.49 5.79
CA GLU A 34 13.23 -15.60 5.60
C GLU A 34 13.97 -15.69 6.93
N ARG A 35 13.59 -14.90 7.94
CA ARG A 35 14.13 -15.00 9.29
C ARG A 35 13.83 -16.36 9.94
N TRP A 36 12.62 -16.89 9.72
CA TRP A 36 12.25 -18.23 10.22
C TRP A 36 13.04 -19.34 9.53
N LEU A 37 13.31 -19.22 8.22
CA LEU A 37 14.18 -20.15 7.49
C LEU A 37 15.59 -20.16 8.10
N ILE A 38 16.24 -19.00 8.17
CA ILE A 38 17.60 -18.87 8.71
C ILE A 38 17.68 -19.40 10.15
N ALA A 39 16.62 -19.23 10.94
CA ALA A 39 16.54 -19.71 12.31
C ALA A 39 16.21 -21.22 12.42
N GLY A 40 16.06 -21.94 11.31
CA GLY A 40 15.77 -23.38 11.29
C GLY A 40 14.38 -23.75 11.82
N ARG A 41 13.43 -22.81 11.83
CA ARG A 41 12.08 -23.00 12.37
C ARG A 41 11.10 -23.66 11.39
N ILE A 42 11.51 -23.84 10.15
CA ILE A 42 10.66 -24.37 9.08
C ILE A 42 11.13 -25.77 8.73
N ARG A 43 10.17 -26.71 8.62
CA ARG A 43 10.42 -28.07 8.15
C ARG A 43 9.54 -28.38 6.95
N ILE A 44 10.12 -28.98 5.94
CA ILE A 44 9.43 -29.60 4.82
C ILE A 44 9.61 -31.11 4.92
N ASN A 45 8.53 -31.87 4.93
CA ASN A 45 8.56 -33.34 5.08
C ASN A 45 9.39 -33.81 6.28
N GLY A 46 9.30 -33.07 7.39
CA GLY A 46 10.03 -33.35 8.62
C GLY A 46 11.49 -32.89 8.66
N LYS A 47 12.08 -32.48 7.54
CA LYS A 47 13.46 -31.99 7.45
C LYS A 47 13.52 -30.47 7.66
N ILE A 48 14.46 -30.00 8.50
CA ILE A 48 14.71 -28.58 8.68
C ILE A 48 15.23 -28.00 7.37
N VAL A 49 14.68 -26.84 6.97
CA VAL A 49 15.14 -26.07 5.82
C VAL A 49 15.60 -24.68 6.27
N THR A 50 16.81 -24.29 5.86
CA THR A 50 17.45 -23.01 6.25
C THR A 50 17.85 -22.18 5.04
N GLU A 51 17.82 -22.75 3.84
CA GLU A 51 18.28 -22.10 2.62
C GLU A 51 17.23 -21.13 2.06
N LEU A 52 17.66 -19.88 1.83
CA LEU A 52 16.81 -18.87 1.19
C LEU A 52 16.50 -19.28 -0.24
N GLY A 53 15.24 -19.11 -0.64
CA GLY A 53 14.79 -19.51 -1.96
C GLY A 53 14.31 -20.96 -2.08
N THR A 54 14.36 -21.75 -0.99
CA THR A 54 13.79 -23.10 -0.94
C THR A 54 12.39 -23.11 -1.52
N MET A 55 12.13 -24.05 -2.42
CA MET A 55 10.83 -24.27 -3.05
C MET A 55 10.03 -25.27 -2.22
N ILE A 56 8.71 -25.11 -2.23
CA ILE A 56 7.75 -26.05 -1.66
C ILE A 56 6.70 -26.36 -2.74
N ASP A 57 6.32 -27.62 -2.84
CA ASP A 57 5.14 -28.06 -3.57
C ASP A 57 3.96 -28.16 -2.60
N PRO A 58 3.01 -27.19 -2.61
CA PRO A 58 1.91 -27.20 -1.67
C PRO A 58 1.04 -28.45 -1.71
N ASP A 59 0.95 -29.13 -2.85
CA ASP A 59 0.08 -30.30 -3.03
C ASP A 59 0.76 -31.61 -2.54
N ARG A 60 2.09 -31.64 -2.45
CA ARG A 60 2.86 -32.84 -2.13
C ARG A 60 3.63 -32.74 -0.82
N ASP A 61 4.06 -31.54 -0.45
CA ASP A 61 4.94 -31.32 0.69
C ASP A 61 4.16 -31.02 1.97
N GLN A 62 4.59 -31.60 3.05
CA GLN A 62 4.09 -31.30 4.39
C GLN A 62 4.93 -30.21 5.03
N LEU A 63 4.32 -29.03 5.24
CA LEU A 63 4.94 -27.91 5.94
C LEU A 63 4.66 -27.98 7.44
N SER A 64 5.69 -27.79 8.25
CA SER A 64 5.54 -27.55 9.69
C SER A 64 6.45 -26.41 10.15
N ILE A 65 5.94 -25.58 11.05
CA ILE A 65 6.63 -24.38 11.55
C ILE A 65 6.67 -24.44 13.06
N GLU A 66 7.86 -24.23 13.59
CA GLU A 66 8.09 -24.04 15.02
C GLU A 66 7.89 -22.57 15.36
N THR A 67 6.67 -22.21 15.77
CA THR A 67 6.41 -20.86 16.27
C THR A 67 6.68 -20.83 17.79
N PRO A 68 7.51 -19.88 18.29
CA PRO A 68 7.59 -19.68 19.72
C PRO A 68 6.22 -19.28 20.27
N GLU A 69 5.87 -19.67 21.47
CA GLU A 69 4.78 -19.04 22.21
C GLU A 69 5.14 -17.57 22.36
N LYS A 70 4.61 -16.74 21.48
CA LYS A 70 4.83 -15.30 21.52
C LYS A 70 3.65 -14.60 22.14
N ALA A 71 3.96 -13.65 23.00
CA ALA A 71 3.10 -12.48 23.17
C ALA A 71 2.72 -11.97 21.77
N THR A 72 1.44 -11.74 21.54
CA THR A 72 0.92 -11.19 20.28
C THR A 72 1.75 -9.96 19.90
N PRO A 73 2.41 -9.95 18.75
CA PRO A 73 3.27 -8.82 18.40
C PRO A 73 2.43 -7.53 18.35
N VAL A 74 2.90 -6.51 19.06
CA VAL A 74 2.27 -5.18 19.03
C VAL A 74 2.84 -4.44 17.83
N TYR A 75 2.06 -4.35 16.77
CA TYR A 75 2.43 -3.62 15.57
C TYR A 75 2.03 -2.15 15.66
N LYS A 76 2.79 -1.31 14.96
CA LYS A 76 2.49 0.11 14.80
C LYS A 76 1.88 0.39 13.42
N TYR A 77 0.87 1.23 13.40
CA TYR A 77 0.17 1.65 12.18
C TYR A 77 -0.02 3.14 12.22
N ILE A 78 0.59 3.88 11.30
CA ILE A 78 0.48 5.33 11.24
C ILE A 78 0.04 5.82 9.86
N ALA A 79 -0.75 6.91 9.88
CA ALA A 79 -0.98 7.78 8.74
C ALA A 79 0.02 8.94 8.84
N PHE A 80 0.72 9.24 7.76
CA PHE A 80 1.69 10.31 7.68
C PHE A 80 1.36 11.23 6.50
N HIS A 81 1.46 12.54 6.70
CA HIS A 81 1.36 13.50 5.62
C HIS A 81 2.76 13.76 5.04
N LYS A 82 3.08 13.08 3.94
CA LYS A 82 4.36 13.29 3.27
C LYS A 82 4.39 14.68 2.62
N PRO A 83 5.33 15.56 2.96
CA PRO A 83 5.50 16.83 2.26
C PRO A 83 6.18 16.63 0.88
N VAL A 84 6.08 17.65 0.03
CA VAL A 84 6.88 17.74 -1.22
C VAL A 84 8.37 17.78 -0.88
N GLY A 85 9.21 17.27 -1.79
CA GLY A 85 10.67 17.28 -1.65
C GLY A 85 11.27 16.10 -0.89
N ILE A 86 10.43 15.31 -0.20
CA ILE A 86 10.83 14.12 0.57
C ILE A 86 10.51 12.86 -0.24
N VAL A 87 11.45 11.91 -0.31
CA VAL A 87 11.21 10.60 -0.93
C VAL A 87 10.49 9.66 0.05
N SER A 88 9.68 8.76 -0.48
CA SER A 88 8.94 7.82 0.38
C SER A 88 9.85 6.78 1.03
N ASN A 89 10.85 6.29 0.29
CA ASN A 89 11.83 5.30 0.75
C ASN A 89 13.00 5.25 -0.24
N LEU A 90 14.09 4.51 0.11
CA LEU A 90 15.27 4.30 -0.72
C LEU A 90 15.85 5.63 -1.25
N PRO A 91 16.25 6.55 -0.34
CA PRO A 91 16.85 7.81 -0.74
C PRO A 91 18.19 7.57 -1.44
N THR A 92 18.48 8.34 -2.48
CA THR A 92 19.82 8.45 -3.05
C THR A 92 20.68 9.40 -2.20
N LYS A 93 21.98 9.47 -2.48
CA LYS A 93 22.90 10.33 -1.70
C LYS A 93 22.39 11.78 -1.68
N GLY A 94 22.23 12.33 -0.49
CA GLY A 94 21.77 13.70 -0.27
C GLY A 94 20.23 13.88 -0.23
N GLU A 95 19.45 12.84 -0.47
CA GLU A 95 18.00 12.92 -0.33
C GLU A 95 17.54 12.57 1.09
N ARG A 96 16.49 13.27 1.54
CA ARG A 96 15.79 12.96 2.78
C ARG A 96 14.57 12.09 2.48
N ASP A 97 14.33 11.09 3.31
CA ASP A 97 13.12 10.26 3.25
C ASP A 97 12.19 10.50 4.44
N ILE A 98 11.03 9.86 4.43
CA ILE A 98 10.00 9.99 5.48
C ILE A 98 10.58 9.67 6.87
N ARG A 99 11.51 8.73 6.99
CA ARG A 99 12.10 8.32 8.28
C ARG A 99 12.89 9.45 8.95
N ASN A 100 13.41 10.40 8.18
CA ASN A 100 14.08 11.59 8.72
C ASN A 100 13.12 12.57 9.41
N LEU A 101 11.80 12.43 9.18
CA LEU A 101 10.76 13.28 9.75
C LEU A 101 10.00 12.59 10.89
N LEU A 102 10.31 11.32 11.17
CA LEU A 102 9.64 10.53 12.20
C LEU A 102 10.54 10.39 13.44
N PRO A 103 9.96 10.28 14.64
CA PRO A 103 10.69 9.90 15.84
C PRO A 103 11.44 8.58 15.66
N ALA A 104 12.55 8.40 16.37
CA ALA A 104 13.41 7.22 16.28
C ALA A 104 12.67 5.89 16.50
N GLU A 105 11.63 5.89 17.33
CA GLU A 105 10.79 4.71 17.60
C GLU A 105 10.01 4.21 16.38
N TYR A 106 9.82 5.04 15.34
CA TYR A 106 9.18 4.71 14.06
C TYR A 106 10.17 4.41 12.94
N SER A 107 11.47 4.43 13.20
CA SER A 107 12.53 4.21 12.20
C SER A 107 12.45 2.86 11.49
N LYS A 108 11.84 1.85 12.14
CA LYS A 108 11.63 0.50 11.59
C LYS A 108 10.37 0.36 10.75
N LEU A 109 9.50 1.36 10.70
CA LEU A 109 8.29 1.29 9.91
C LEU A 109 8.62 1.36 8.41
N HIS A 110 7.82 0.64 7.64
CA HIS A 110 7.89 0.62 6.19
C HIS A 110 6.69 1.33 5.58
N THR A 111 6.91 2.10 4.52
CA THR A 111 5.82 2.75 3.78
C THR A 111 4.99 1.73 3.01
N ILE A 112 3.68 1.91 3.03
CA ILE A 112 2.72 1.16 2.22
C ILE A 112 2.55 1.89 0.89
N GLY A 113 3.19 1.36 -0.14
CA GLY A 113 3.29 2.01 -1.43
C GLY A 113 4.24 3.22 -1.39
N ARG A 114 4.10 4.07 -2.40
CA ARG A 114 4.95 5.26 -2.55
C ARG A 114 4.14 6.46 -3.02
N LEU A 115 4.62 7.64 -2.69
CA LEU A 115 4.34 8.90 -3.34
C LEU A 115 5.66 9.41 -3.94
N ASP A 116 5.59 10.01 -5.12
CA ASP A 116 6.77 10.61 -5.75
C ASP A 116 7.29 11.77 -4.91
N LYS A 117 8.56 12.16 -5.13
CA LYS A 117 9.21 13.27 -4.40
C LYS A 117 8.46 14.59 -4.55
N ASP A 118 7.91 14.84 -5.74
CA ASP A 118 7.13 16.02 -6.11
C ASP A 118 5.62 15.89 -5.81
N SER A 119 5.20 14.83 -5.12
CA SER A 119 3.82 14.61 -4.67
C SER A 119 3.75 14.63 -3.16
N GLU A 120 2.60 15.01 -2.61
CA GLU A 120 2.37 15.13 -1.17
C GLU A 120 1.11 14.38 -0.73
N GLY A 121 0.87 14.34 0.58
CA GLY A 121 -0.36 13.82 1.16
C GLY A 121 -0.19 12.50 1.89
N LEU A 122 -1.29 11.81 2.06
CA LEU A 122 -1.41 10.63 2.90
C LEU A 122 -0.55 9.47 2.42
N ILE A 123 0.32 8.97 3.27
CA ILE A 123 0.98 7.68 3.13
C ILE A 123 0.87 6.89 4.44
N LEU A 124 0.68 5.59 4.34
CA LEU A 124 0.59 4.71 5.50
C LEU A 124 1.94 4.06 5.77
N LEU A 125 2.26 3.86 7.05
CA LEU A 125 3.46 3.14 7.47
C LEU A 125 3.12 2.11 8.54
N THR A 126 3.82 0.98 8.53
CA THR A 126 3.66 -0.11 9.52
C THR A 126 4.90 -1.01 9.55
N ASP A 127 5.04 -1.76 10.61
CA ASP A 127 5.93 -2.93 10.75
C ASP A 127 5.19 -4.27 10.60
N ASP A 128 3.85 -4.26 10.41
CA ASP A 128 3.03 -5.43 10.09
C ASP A 128 3.07 -5.71 8.58
N GLY A 129 3.86 -6.70 8.18
CA GLY A 129 3.98 -7.07 6.77
C GLY A 129 2.74 -7.71 6.16
N VAL A 130 1.86 -8.33 6.98
CA VAL A 130 0.58 -8.90 6.53
C VAL A 130 -0.40 -7.76 6.24
N PHE A 131 -0.53 -6.80 7.15
CA PHE A 131 -1.32 -5.59 6.91
C PHE A 131 -0.84 -4.83 5.66
N ALA A 132 0.48 -4.66 5.50
CA ALA A 132 1.04 -3.98 4.34
C ALA A 132 0.68 -4.69 3.02
N LYS A 133 0.65 -6.02 3.00
CA LYS A 133 0.21 -6.81 1.84
C LYS A 133 -1.26 -6.54 1.51
N HIS A 134 -2.16 -6.58 2.50
CA HIS A 134 -3.58 -6.28 2.32
C HIS A 134 -3.80 -4.84 1.84
N ALA A 135 -3.11 -3.90 2.43
CA ALA A 135 -3.20 -2.49 2.05
C ALA A 135 -2.72 -2.22 0.61
N LEU A 136 -1.71 -2.95 0.11
CA LEU A 136 -1.22 -2.82 -1.26
C LEU A 136 -2.12 -3.48 -2.31
N ALA A 137 -3.08 -4.31 -1.91
CA ALA A 137 -4.01 -4.94 -2.83
C ALA A 137 -4.82 -3.90 -3.63
N ALA A 138 -5.16 -4.25 -4.87
CA ALA A 138 -5.72 -3.32 -5.85
C ALA A 138 -7.14 -2.80 -5.53
N GLN A 139 -7.79 -3.34 -4.52
CA GLN A 139 -9.16 -2.98 -4.14
C GLN A 139 -9.29 -1.69 -3.32
N HIS A 140 -8.18 -1.13 -2.84
CA HIS A 140 -8.21 0.11 -2.07
C HIS A 140 -8.17 1.32 -3.01
N GLU A 141 -9.29 2.03 -3.08
CA GLU A 141 -9.41 3.27 -3.83
C GLU A 141 -8.51 4.35 -3.23
N ARG A 142 -7.85 5.12 -4.09
CA ARG A 142 -7.03 6.27 -3.72
C ARG A 142 -7.65 7.52 -4.32
N GLU A 143 -7.74 8.56 -3.50
CA GLU A 143 -8.30 9.85 -3.91
C GLU A 143 -7.20 10.91 -3.87
N TYR A 144 -7.12 11.67 -4.95
CA TYR A 144 -6.14 12.75 -5.09
C TYR A 144 -6.83 14.05 -5.44
N VAL A 145 -6.36 15.16 -4.86
CA VAL A 145 -6.61 16.51 -5.34
C VAL A 145 -5.49 16.87 -6.31
N VAL A 146 -5.87 17.27 -7.52
CA VAL A 146 -4.95 17.59 -8.62
C VAL A 146 -5.16 19.04 -9.01
N THR A 147 -4.06 19.82 -9.09
CA THR A 147 -4.05 21.16 -9.67
C THR A 147 -3.18 21.14 -10.92
N VAL A 148 -3.67 21.68 -12.03
CA VAL A 148 -2.99 21.66 -13.34
C VAL A 148 -2.65 23.08 -13.84
N SER A 149 -1.79 23.16 -14.85
CA SER A 149 -1.22 24.42 -15.37
C SER A 149 -2.19 25.25 -16.26
N GLY A 150 -3.40 24.75 -16.51
CA GLY A 150 -4.37 25.43 -17.37
C GLY A 150 -5.78 24.93 -17.10
N GLU A 151 -6.71 25.30 -17.95
CA GLU A 151 -8.10 24.88 -17.83
C GLU A 151 -8.24 23.37 -18.08
N PHE A 152 -8.89 22.68 -17.16
CA PHE A 152 -9.22 21.26 -17.25
C PHE A 152 -10.70 21.11 -17.60
N THR A 153 -11.00 20.77 -18.84
CA THR A 153 -12.36 20.75 -19.38
C THR A 153 -13.10 19.44 -19.10
N GLY A 154 -14.45 19.46 -19.22
CA GLY A 154 -15.27 18.26 -19.11
C GLY A 154 -14.88 17.14 -20.07
N GLY A 155 -14.55 17.49 -21.34
CA GLY A 155 -14.07 16.50 -22.31
C GLY A 155 -12.73 15.87 -21.94
N MET A 156 -11.84 16.58 -21.21
CA MET A 156 -10.63 16.00 -20.65
C MET A 156 -10.96 15.05 -19.49
N ALA A 157 -11.94 15.39 -18.65
CA ALA A 157 -12.40 14.52 -17.58
C ALA A 157 -12.92 13.19 -18.12
N GLU A 158 -13.83 13.23 -19.11
CA GLU A 158 -14.37 12.03 -19.77
C GLU A 158 -13.26 11.13 -20.33
N ARG A 159 -12.27 11.71 -21.01
CA ARG A 159 -11.12 10.94 -21.54
C ARG A 159 -10.30 10.26 -20.45
N ILE A 160 -10.14 10.88 -19.27
CA ILE A 160 -9.45 10.27 -18.13
C ILE A 160 -10.32 9.17 -17.52
N GLU A 161 -11.62 9.39 -17.37
CA GLU A 161 -12.55 8.41 -16.80
C GLU A 161 -12.65 7.15 -17.64
N GLU A 162 -12.66 7.27 -18.96
CA GLU A 162 -12.63 6.14 -19.90
C GLU A 162 -11.30 5.39 -19.91
N GLY A 163 -10.23 6.06 -19.51
CA GLY A 163 -8.87 5.57 -19.47
C GLY A 163 -8.00 6.06 -20.64
N VAL A 164 -6.77 6.42 -20.30
CA VAL A 164 -5.74 6.96 -21.22
C VAL A 164 -4.64 5.92 -21.42
N THR A 165 -4.14 5.80 -22.64
CA THR A 165 -3.02 4.88 -22.92
C THR A 165 -1.70 5.46 -22.42
N ILE A 166 -1.08 4.79 -21.42
CA ILE A 166 0.25 5.07 -20.91
C ILE A 166 1.08 3.78 -20.92
N PHE A 167 2.36 3.87 -21.29
CA PHE A 167 3.23 2.68 -21.44
C PHE A 167 2.63 1.59 -22.34
N GLY A 168 1.93 1.96 -23.43
CA GLY A 168 1.30 1.02 -24.35
C GLY A 168 0.06 0.29 -23.80
N LYS A 169 -0.41 0.63 -22.60
CA LYS A 169 -1.58 0.00 -21.99
C LYS A 169 -2.60 1.07 -21.55
N LYS A 170 -3.88 0.81 -21.81
CA LYS A 170 -4.98 1.65 -21.31
C LYS A 170 -5.03 1.58 -19.79
N THR A 171 -5.23 2.74 -19.14
CA THR A 171 -5.46 2.80 -17.69
C THR A 171 -6.84 2.23 -17.34
N LYS A 172 -7.01 1.80 -16.09
CA LYS A 172 -8.36 1.47 -15.59
C LYS A 172 -9.22 2.75 -15.53
N ARG A 173 -10.53 2.55 -15.53
CA ARG A 173 -11.48 3.65 -15.30
C ARG A 173 -11.19 4.35 -13.97
N SER A 174 -11.37 5.65 -13.94
CA SER A 174 -11.28 6.50 -12.76
C SER A 174 -12.52 7.38 -12.68
N MET A 175 -12.71 8.06 -11.56
CA MET A 175 -13.81 9.02 -11.39
C MET A 175 -13.22 10.41 -11.19
N ILE A 176 -13.78 11.41 -11.87
CA ILE A 176 -13.37 12.81 -11.76
C ILE A 176 -14.50 13.62 -11.10
N GLU A 177 -14.13 14.49 -10.18
CA GLU A 177 -15.03 15.50 -9.59
C GLU A 177 -14.36 16.86 -9.73
N MET A 178 -14.96 17.73 -10.55
CA MET A 178 -14.45 19.09 -10.77
C MET A 178 -14.64 19.93 -9.50
N LEU A 179 -13.60 20.66 -9.11
CA LEU A 179 -13.65 21.63 -8.00
C LEU A 179 -13.58 23.07 -8.55
N GLU A 180 -12.67 23.32 -9.46
CA GLU A 180 -12.38 24.61 -10.10
C GLU A 180 -11.93 24.35 -11.55
N SER A 181 -11.79 25.37 -12.36
CA SER A 181 -11.39 25.24 -13.78
C SER A 181 -10.02 24.55 -13.96
N ASN A 182 -9.14 24.60 -12.98
CA ASN A 182 -7.81 23.96 -13.02
C ASN A 182 -7.58 22.98 -11.88
N ARG A 183 -8.63 22.62 -11.12
CA ARG A 183 -8.50 21.78 -9.93
C ARG A 183 -9.64 20.76 -9.84
N PHE A 184 -9.31 19.51 -9.61
CA PHE A 184 -10.28 18.41 -9.54
C PHE A 184 -9.83 17.31 -8.58
N ILE A 185 -10.77 16.47 -8.20
CA ILE A 185 -10.51 15.21 -7.48
C ILE A 185 -10.48 14.07 -8.51
N ILE A 186 -9.50 13.17 -8.38
CA ILE A 186 -9.48 11.89 -9.10
C ILE A 186 -9.50 10.74 -8.13
N ARG A 187 -10.39 9.76 -8.36
CA ARG A 187 -10.48 8.50 -7.62
C ARG A 187 -10.09 7.35 -8.50
N MET A 188 -9.18 6.49 -8.02
CA MET A 188 -8.63 5.39 -8.81
C MET A 188 -8.21 4.19 -7.96
N ASN A 189 -8.30 2.99 -8.55
CA ASN A 189 -7.95 1.71 -7.91
C ASN A 189 -6.60 1.14 -8.42
N GLU A 190 -5.83 1.90 -9.16
CA GLU A 190 -4.48 1.53 -9.60
C GLU A 190 -3.49 2.66 -9.35
N GLY A 191 -2.19 2.35 -9.38
CA GLY A 191 -1.15 3.33 -9.11
C GLY A 191 0.14 2.96 -9.84
N LYS A 192 0.16 3.13 -11.17
CA LYS A 192 1.38 2.97 -11.97
C LYS A 192 2.33 4.15 -11.74
N ASN A 193 3.60 3.95 -12.05
CA ASN A 193 4.60 5.00 -11.89
C ASN A 193 4.16 6.31 -12.54
N ARG A 194 4.04 7.38 -11.75
CA ARG A 194 3.66 8.75 -12.16
C ARG A 194 2.37 8.80 -13.01
N GLN A 195 1.43 7.90 -12.74
CA GLN A 195 0.27 7.66 -13.60
C GLN A 195 -0.54 8.94 -13.85
N ILE A 196 -0.98 9.64 -12.82
CA ILE A 196 -1.79 10.86 -12.94
C ILE A 196 -1.04 11.92 -13.75
N ARG A 197 0.23 12.16 -13.45
CA ARG A 197 1.05 13.14 -14.19
C ARG A 197 1.12 12.81 -15.68
N ARG A 198 1.32 11.52 -16.01
CA ARG A 198 1.37 11.05 -17.41
C ARG A 198 0.03 11.18 -18.12
N MET A 199 -1.07 10.89 -17.44
CA MET A 199 -2.41 11.06 -18.00
C MET A 199 -2.67 12.54 -18.32
N ILE A 200 -2.33 13.44 -17.42
CA ILE A 200 -2.50 14.91 -17.60
C ILE A 200 -1.58 15.44 -18.71
N THR A 201 -0.32 14.99 -18.78
CA THR A 201 0.59 15.36 -19.87
C THR A 201 0.05 14.93 -21.24
N LYS A 202 -0.63 13.78 -21.34
CA LYS A 202 -1.28 13.34 -22.60
C LYS A 202 -2.45 14.24 -23.04
N LEU A 203 -2.98 15.04 -22.14
CA LEU A 203 -4.01 16.05 -22.42
C LEU A 203 -3.41 17.45 -22.70
N GLY A 204 -2.08 17.57 -22.74
CA GLY A 204 -1.38 18.84 -22.99
C GLY A 204 -1.21 19.74 -21.77
N LEU A 205 -1.50 19.24 -20.56
CA LEU A 205 -1.37 19.99 -19.31
C LEU A 205 -0.24 19.45 -18.44
N ALA A 206 0.23 20.26 -17.48
CA ALA A 206 1.18 19.85 -16.45
C ALA A 206 0.49 19.81 -15.07
N VAL A 207 0.86 18.83 -14.23
CA VAL A 207 0.40 18.77 -12.83
C VAL A 207 1.28 19.70 -11.99
N ILE A 208 0.69 20.76 -11.47
CA ILE A 208 1.32 21.74 -10.58
C ILE A 208 1.38 21.19 -9.15
N ARG A 209 0.24 20.64 -8.66
CA ARG A 209 0.15 20.08 -7.31
C ARG A 209 -0.62 18.77 -7.32
N LEU A 210 -0.14 17.78 -6.56
CA LEU A 210 -0.75 16.46 -6.44
C LEU A 210 -0.74 16.03 -4.98
N ILE A 211 -1.93 15.95 -4.39
CA ILE A 211 -2.12 15.61 -2.98
C ILE A 211 -2.95 14.33 -2.89
N ARG A 212 -2.42 13.27 -2.28
CA ARG A 212 -3.25 12.12 -1.92
C ARG A 212 -4.02 12.41 -0.64
N VAL A 213 -5.34 12.55 -0.76
CA VAL A 213 -6.20 12.94 0.35
C VAL A 213 -6.92 11.77 1.01
N ARG A 214 -6.94 10.59 0.37
CA ARG A 214 -7.55 9.38 0.94
C ARG A 214 -6.90 8.11 0.41
N TYR A 215 -6.84 7.09 1.26
CA TYR A 215 -6.39 5.74 0.95
C TYR A 215 -7.39 4.72 1.55
N GLY A 216 -8.14 4.01 0.70
CA GLY A 216 -9.27 3.21 1.14
C GLY A 216 -10.27 4.09 1.90
N GLN A 217 -10.54 3.75 3.15
CA GLN A 217 -11.40 4.55 4.03
C GLN A 217 -10.63 5.53 4.92
N ILE A 218 -9.30 5.56 4.85
CA ILE A 218 -8.45 6.41 5.69
C ILE A 218 -8.28 7.77 5.02
N PRO A 219 -8.83 8.87 5.58
CA PRO A 219 -8.63 10.22 5.07
C PRO A 219 -7.35 10.84 5.60
N LEU A 220 -6.79 11.79 4.85
CA LEU A 220 -5.73 12.67 5.30
C LEU A 220 -6.23 13.59 6.43
N SER A 221 -7.50 14.04 6.33
CA SER A 221 -8.15 14.94 7.31
C SER A 221 -7.34 16.23 7.52
N HIS A 222 -7.16 16.65 8.77
CA HIS A 222 -6.43 17.86 9.18
C HIS A 222 -4.95 17.60 9.52
N LEU A 223 -4.41 16.47 9.07
CA LEU A 223 -3.01 16.13 9.31
C LEU A 223 -2.09 17.07 8.51
N GLU A 224 -1.32 17.89 9.23
CA GLU A 224 -0.42 18.85 8.60
C GLU A 224 0.79 18.17 7.93
N PRO A 225 1.39 18.78 6.88
CA PRO A 225 2.59 18.24 6.23
C PRO A 225 3.72 17.96 7.21
N GLY A 226 4.32 16.77 7.11
CA GLY A 226 5.38 16.32 8.01
C GLY A 226 4.91 15.72 9.33
N HIS A 227 3.60 15.73 9.60
CA HIS A 227 3.02 15.14 10.82
C HIS A 227 2.45 13.74 10.57
N TYR A 228 2.23 13.02 11.66
CA TYR A 228 1.65 11.67 11.65
C TYR A 228 0.61 11.51 12.76
N ARG A 229 -0.22 10.51 12.62
CA ARG A 229 -1.13 10.01 13.67
C ARG A 229 -1.19 8.49 13.63
N ASN A 230 -1.52 7.88 14.76
CA ASN A 230 -1.84 6.47 14.78
C ASN A 230 -3.15 6.21 13.99
N LEU A 231 -3.25 5.04 13.36
CA LEU A 231 -4.52 4.58 12.79
C LEU A 231 -5.44 4.11 13.92
N ALA A 232 -6.71 4.43 13.81
CA ALA A 232 -7.74 3.88 14.67
C ALA A 232 -8.02 2.40 14.29
N GLN A 233 -8.54 1.61 15.23
CA GLN A 233 -8.79 0.19 14.99
C GLN A 233 -9.73 -0.05 13.79
N TYR A 234 -10.79 0.76 13.64
CA TYR A 234 -11.69 0.64 12.50
C TYR A 234 -11.02 0.93 11.15
N GLU A 235 -10.00 1.80 11.12
CA GLU A 235 -9.20 2.07 9.90
C GLU A 235 -8.34 0.86 9.54
N ILE A 236 -7.74 0.21 10.55
CA ILE A 236 -6.95 -1.01 10.39
C ILE A 236 -7.85 -2.15 9.88
N ASP A 237 -9.01 -2.35 10.50
CA ASP A 237 -9.96 -3.39 10.15
C ASP A 237 -10.51 -3.20 8.73
N GLY A 238 -10.75 -1.97 8.33
CA GLY A 238 -11.23 -1.65 6.98
C GLY A 238 -10.20 -1.89 5.88
N ILE A 239 -8.91 -1.78 6.17
CA ILE A 239 -7.86 -2.21 5.24
C ILE A 239 -7.79 -3.74 5.14
N ARG A 240 -7.92 -4.44 6.25
CA ARG A 240 -7.91 -5.92 6.27
C ARG A 240 -9.16 -6.53 5.62
N ASN A 241 -10.32 -5.87 5.77
CA ASN A 241 -11.61 -6.37 5.32
C ASN A 241 -12.40 -5.29 4.55
N PRO A 242 -11.98 -4.93 3.33
CA PRO A 242 -12.56 -3.81 2.57
C PRO A 242 -14.04 -4.01 2.22
N GLU A 243 -14.53 -5.23 2.13
CA GLU A 243 -15.94 -5.54 1.84
C GLU A 243 -16.86 -5.12 3.00
N LYS A 244 -16.45 -5.33 4.24
CA LYS A 244 -17.19 -4.89 5.43
C LYS A 244 -17.18 -3.38 5.62
N ALA A 245 -16.15 -2.71 5.13
CA ALA A 245 -15.98 -1.26 5.26
C ALA A 245 -16.92 -0.46 4.34
N ASN A 246 -17.35 -1.04 3.21
CA ASN A 246 -18.21 -0.37 2.23
C ASN A 246 -19.68 -0.31 2.65
N SER A 247 -20.11 -1.06 3.63
CA SER A 247 -21.52 -1.12 4.08
C SER A 247 -21.93 0.02 5.04
N GLY A 248 -21.01 0.83 5.54
CA GLY A 248 -21.28 1.83 6.58
C GLY A 248 -20.86 3.28 6.32
N ALA A 249 -20.18 3.59 5.21
CA ALA A 249 -19.63 4.92 5.00
C ALA A 249 -20.38 5.72 3.92
N SER A 250 -21.12 6.74 4.35
CA SER A 250 -21.61 7.82 3.47
C SER A 250 -20.40 8.49 2.77
N ARG A 251 -20.35 8.36 1.44
CA ARG A 251 -19.26 8.80 0.55
C ARG A 251 -19.22 10.33 0.33
N ARG A 252 -19.27 11.14 1.37
CA ARG A 252 -19.12 12.60 1.21
C ARG A 252 -17.68 13.03 1.51
N SER A 253 -16.91 13.36 0.47
CA SER A 253 -15.60 14.02 0.59
C SER A 253 -15.74 15.35 1.35
N ARG A 254 -15.00 15.52 2.46
CA ARG A 254 -15.00 16.76 3.28
C ARG A 254 -14.11 17.88 2.69
N TYR A 255 -13.56 17.71 1.48
CA TYR A 255 -12.69 18.71 0.85
C TYR A 255 -13.45 19.77 0.06
N ARG A 256 -14.78 19.87 0.25
CA ARG A 256 -15.64 20.85 -0.48
C ARG A 256 -15.52 22.29 -0.01
N ARG A 257 -14.76 22.58 1.07
CA ARG A 257 -14.60 23.99 1.53
C ARG A 257 -13.23 24.20 2.16
N LYS A 258 -12.33 24.84 1.47
CA LYS A 258 -11.48 25.99 1.84
C LYS A 258 -10.74 26.47 0.63
#